data_a74314bcff0b2f383431616bdf77348a
#
_entry.id   a74314bcff0b2f383431616bdf77348a
#
_cell.length_a   1.000
_cell.length_b   1.000
_cell.length_c   1.000
_cell.angle_alpha   90.00
_cell.angle_beta   90.00
_cell.angle_gamma   90.00
#
_symmetry.space_group_name_H-M   'P 1'
#
loop_
_entity.id
_entity.type
_entity.pdbx_description
1 polymer ?
#
loop_
_entity_poly.entity_id
_entity_poly.type
_entity_poly.pdbx_seq_one_letter_code
_entity_poly.pdbx_strand_id
1 'polypeptide(L)'
;FVLGQYDQLFVGTRPMSMGGAFTAVADDANTITWNPAGLPGLRRTEFTTTYADLYAMGITQSYMGFVRPFSDRVALGFDWSNIGFDDKELLYAENKLNFAVGIQPHRMFSFGFTLKYLMRDMQLDGTSYGKSSGLGYDAGLLIQPLKNLKLGLGLYDLGGTSVSYKDKTTETILGQA
;
A
#
# COMPACT_ATOMS: atom_id res chain seq x y z
N PHE A 1 -2.32 -18.48 12.59
CA PHE A 1 -2.41 -18.21 11.13
C PHE A 1 -2.26 -16.70 10.98
N VAL A 2 -1.10 -16.27 10.52
CA VAL A 2 -0.84 -14.84 10.25
C VAL A 2 -1.40 -14.55 8.86
N LEU A 3 -2.56 -13.93 8.79
CA LEU A 3 -3.16 -13.41 7.55
C LEU A 3 -2.71 -11.95 7.28
N GLY A 4 -1.49 -11.60 7.69
CA GLY A 4 -0.98 -10.24 7.58
C GLY A 4 -0.28 -9.88 6.28
N GLN A 5 -0.33 -10.73 5.25
CA GLN A 5 0.48 -10.57 4.03
C GLN A 5 -0.26 -10.02 2.81
N TYR A 6 -1.51 -9.59 2.96
CA TYR A 6 -2.32 -9.18 1.81
C TYR A 6 -2.26 -7.69 1.47
N ASP A 7 -1.50 -6.91 2.20
CA ASP A 7 -1.46 -5.45 2.09
C ASP A 7 -1.11 -4.90 0.70
N GLN A 8 -0.39 -5.68 -0.10
CA GLN A 8 0.03 -5.25 -1.44
C GLN A 8 -0.56 -6.10 -2.57
N LEU A 9 -1.17 -7.24 -2.22
CA LEU A 9 -1.77 -8.08 -3.22
C LEU A 9 -2.90 -7.31 -3.91
N PHE A 10 -2.84 -7.33 -5.24
CA PHE A 10 -3.88 -6.79 -6.13
C PHE A 10 -3.98 -5.26 -6.23
N VAL A 11 -3.06 -4.48 -5.64
CA VAL A 11 -3.06 -3.02 -5.79
C VAL A 11 -2.49 -2.61 -7.15
N GLY A 12 -3.35 -2.03 -7.95
CA GLY A 12 -3.01 -1.47 -9.27
C GLY A 12 -2.91 -2.50 -10.38
N THR A 13 -3.59 -2.25 -11.48
CA THR A 13 -3.65 -3.16 -12.64
C THR A 13 -2.27 -3.43 -13.24
N ARG A 14 -1.44 -2.39 -13.36
CA ARG A 14 -0.11 -2.51 -13.97
C ARG A 14 0.86 -3.32 -13.13
N PRO A 15 1.06 -3.07 -11.81
CA PRO A 15 1.86 -3.95 -10.97
C PRO A 15 1.40 -5.40 -10.99
N MET A 16 0.08 -5.62 -10.99
CA MET A 16 -0.50 -6.96 -11.04
C MET A 16 -0.21 -7.67 -12.36
N SER A 17 -0.32 -6.99 -13.50
CA SER A 17 0.02 -7.56 -14.80
C SER A 17 1.50 -7.91 -14.95
N MET A 18 2.36 -7.31 -14.13
CA MET A 18 3.79 -7.60 -14.03
C MET A 18 4.12 -8.71 -13.00
N GLY A 19 3.09 -9.36 -12.44
CA GLY A 19 3.27 -10.38 -11.40
C GLY A 19 3.85 -9.82 -10.09
N GLY A 20 3.61 -8.52 -9.77
CA GLY A 20 4.17 -7.84 -8.61
C GLY A 20 5.62 -7.36 -8.77
N ALA A 21 6.24 -7.55 -9.93
CA ALA A 21 7.62 -7.12 -10.18
C ALA A 21 7.71 -5.60 -10.41
N PHE A 22 7.22 -4.81 -9.46
CA PHE A 22 7.08 -3.36 -9.60
C PHE A 22 8.02 -2.53 -8.70
N THR A 23 8.59 -3.12 -7.65
CA THR A 23 9.40 -2.42 -6.64
C THR A 23 10.57 -1.61 -7.22
N ALA A 24 11.24 -2.12 -8.27
CA ALA A 24 12.33 -1.40 -8.94
C ALA A 24 11.82 -0.51 -10.10
N VAL A 25 10.66 -0.83 -10.67
CA VAL A 25 10.06 -0.05 -11.77
C VAL A 25 9.48 1.25 -11.23
N ALA A 26 8.54 1.19 -10.31
CA ALA A 26 7.97 2.26 -9.48
C ALA A 26 7.92 3.63 -10.19
N ASP A 27 7.18 3.70 -11.33
CA ASP A 27 7.19 4.84 -12.24
C ASP A 27 5.78 5.37 -12.62
N ASP A 28 4.78 5.03 -11.78
CA ASP A 28 3.42 5.57 -11.86
C ASP A 28 2.82 5.74 -10.45
N ALA A 29 1.56 6.18 -10.35
CA ALA A 29 0.90 6.46 -9.07
C ALA A 29 0.75 5.24 -8.15
N ASN A 30 0.89 3.99 -8.64
CA ASN A 30 0.89 2.79 -7.79
C ASN A 30 2.15 2.71 -6.89
N THR A 31 3.16 3.49 -7.20
CA THR A 31 4.41 3.66 -6.43
C THR A 31 4.17 3.94 -4.94
N ILE A 32 3.09 4.62 -4.58
CA ILE A 32 2.72 4.94 -3.18
C ILE A 32 2.73 3.67 -2.33
N THR A 33 2.09 2.63 -2.82
CA THR A 33 1.98 1.33 -2.12
C THR A 33 3.19 0.43 -2.37
N TRP A 34 3.75 0.42 -3.60
CA TRP A 34 4.76 -0.56 -3.98
C TRP A 34 6.20 -0.17 -3.61
N ASN A 35 6.57 1.09 -3.81
CA ASN A 35 7.87 1.63 -3.41
C ASN A 35 7.85 3.16 -3.44
N PRO A 36 7.65 3.83 -2.32
CA PRO A 36 7.53 5.29 -2.28
C PRO A 36 8.79 6.03 -2.77
N ALA A 37 9.94 5.34 -2.86
CA ALA A 37 11.15 5.91 -3.45
C ALA A 37 11.01 6.23 -4.96
N GLY A 38 10.01 5.66 -5.65
CA GLY A 38 9.72 5.99 -7.05
C GLY A 38 9.01 7.32 -7.26
N LEU A 39 8.35 7.86 -6.22
CA LEU A 39 7.55 9.09 -6.32
C LEU A 39 8.28 10.26 -6.98
N PRO A 40 9.55 10.60 -6.65
CA PRO A 40 10.26 11.72 -7.27
C PRO A 40 10.55 11.52 -8.76
N GLY A 41 10.44 10.29 -9.25
CA GLY A 41 10.59 9.97 -10.67
C GLY A 41 9.41 10.43 -11.54
N LEU A 42 8.24 10.64 -10.93
CA LEU A 42 7.05 11.12 -11.63
C LEU A 42 7.20 12.62 -11.91
N ARG A 43 6.94 13.00 -13.18
CA ARG A 43 7.14 14.39 -13.66
C ARG A 43 5.85 15.20 -13.71
N ARG A 44 4.72 14.58 -13.47
CA ARG A 44 3.39 15.19 -13.52
C ARG A 44 2.51 14.64 -12.41
N THR A 45 1.45 15.37 -12.12
CA THR A 45 0.39 14.86 -11.25
C THR A 45 -0.27 13.66 -11.92
N GLU A 46 -0.41 12.57 -11.17
CA GLU A 46 -1.04 11.34 -11.64
C GLU A 46 -2.14 10.91 -10.70
N PHE A 47 -3.18 10.36 -11.29
CA PHE A 47 -4.29 9.73 -10.61
C PHE A 47 -4.48 8.32 -11.19
N THR A 48 -4.69 7.35 -10.33
CA THR A 48 -4.99 5.98 -10.71
C THR A 48 -6.16 5.45 -9.90
N THR A 49 -6.95 4.58 -10.51
CA THR A 49 -8.00 3.85 -9.81
C THR A 49 -8.08 2.43 -10.37
N THR A 50 -8.40 1.49 -9.50
CA THR A 50 -8.61 0.09 -9.85
C THR A 50 -9.79 -0.45 -9.05
N TYR A 51 -10.62 -1.24 -9.71
CA TYR A 51 -11.65 -2.06 -9.10
C TYR A 51 -11.49 -3.50 -9.61
N ALA A 52 -11.54 -4.46 -8.73
CA ALA A 52 -11.45 -5.86 -9.06
C ALA A 52 -12.40 -6.69 -8.19
N ASP A 53 -13.03 -7.70 -8.79
CA ASP A 53 -13.65 -8.81 -8.08
C ASP A 53 -12.64 -9.96 -8.09
N LEU A 54 -12.15 -10.31 -6.91
CA LEU A 54 -11.08 -11.28 -6.76
C LEU A 54 -11.66 -12.69 -6.80
N TYR A 55 -11.19 -13.47 -7.75
CA TYR A 55 -11.55 -14.88 -7.92
C TYR A 55 -13.04 -15.13 -8.28
N ALA A 56 -13.80 -14.11 -8.66
CA ALA A 56 -15.25 -14.19 -8.86
C ALA A 56 -16.01 -14.79 -7.64
N MET A 57 -15.52 -14.46 -6.43
CA MET A 57 -16.06 -14.97 -5.16
C MET A 57 -16.73 -13.87 -4.33
N GLY A 58 -17.00 -12.72 -4.93
CA GLY A 58 -17.57 -11.56 -4.22
C GLY A 58 -16.59 -10.83 -3.31
N ILE A 59 -15.30 -11.19 -3.36
CA ILE A 59 -14.24 -10.43 -2.68
C ILE A 59 -13.89 -9.26 -3.58
N THR A 60 -14.27 -8.07 -3.19
CA THR A 60 -14.05 -6.87 -3.99
C THR A 60 -12.83 -6.09 -3.48
N GLN A 61 -12.08 -5.54 -4.41
CA GLN A 61 -11.01 -4.60 -4.10
C GLN A 61 -11.19 -3.30 -4.89
N SER A 62 -11.14 -2.20 -4.15
CA SER A 62 -11.09 -0.85 -4.70
C SER A 62 -9.77 -0.20 -4.34
N TYR A 63 -9.18 0.53 -5.26
CA TYR A 63 -7.96 1.28 -5.05
C TYR A 63 -8.03 2.62 -5.76
N MET A 64 -7.53 3.66 -5.11
CA MET A 64 -7.42 5.01 -5.66
C MET A 64 -6.12 5.63 -5.18
N GLY A 65 -5.29 6.10 -6.10
CA GLY A 65 -4.01 6.73 -5.80
C GLY A 65 -3.86 8.08 -6.49
N PHE A 66 -3.26 9.02 -5.78
CA PHE A 66 -2.96 10.37 -6.26
C PHE A 66 -1.54 10.75 -5.90
N VAL A 67 -0.78 11.22 -6.90
CA VAL A 67 0.60 11.69 -6.72
C VAL A 67 0.73 13.10 -7.25
N ARG A 68 1.43 13.93 -6.49
CA ARG A 68 1.78 15.29 -6.88
C ARG A 68 3.27 15.56 -6.68
N PRO A 69 4.04 15.74 -7.75
CA PRO A 69 5.38 16.30 -7.67
C PRO A 69 5.37 17.75 -7.18
N PHE A 70 6.21 18.06 -6.22
CA PHE A 70 6.42 19.44 -5.73
C PHE A 70 7.65 20.09 -6.37
N SER A 71 8.64 19.27 -6.69
CA SER A 71 9.85 19.66 -7.39
C SER A 71 10.43 18.47 -8.15
N ASP A 72 11.51 18.69 -8.88
CA ASP A 72 12.25 17.62 -9.56
C ASP A 72 12.82 16.55 -8.61
N ARG A 73 12.77 16.81 -7.30
CA ARG A 73 13.39 15.95 -6.28
C ARG A 73 12.45 15.50 -5.18
N VAL A 74 11.26 16.06 -5.09
CA VAL A 74 10.30 15.77 -4.00
C VAL A 74 8.91 15.59 -4.57
N ALA A 75 8.27 14.49 -4.19
CA ALA A 75 6.87 14.25 -4.52
C ALA A 75 6.12 13.68 -3.31
N LEU A 76 4.83 13.97 -3.26
CA LEU A 76 3.90 13.42 -2.28
C LEU A 76 2.89 12.52 -2.97
N GLY A 77 2.48 11.49 -2.27
CA GLY A 77 1.43 10.58 -2.68
C GLY A 77 0.41 10.35 -1.57
N PHE A 78 -0.80 10.10 -1.99
CA PHE A 78 -1.89 9.67 -1.14
C PHE A 78 -2.61 8.54 -1.85
N ASP A 79 -2.92 7.46 -1.14
CA ASP A 79 -3.82 6.45 -1.65
C ASP A 79 -4.82 5.96 -0.60
N TRP A 80 -5.90 5.40 -1.12
CA TRP A 80 -6.89 4.66 -0.38
C TRP A 80 -7.12 3.32 -1.06
N SER A 81 -7.16 2.27 -0.27
CA SER A 81 -7.58 0.95 -0.72
C SER A 81 -8.63 0.37 0.21
N ASN A 82 -9.53 -0.39 -0.37
CA ASN A 82 -10.56 -1.14 0.35
C ASN A 82 -10.57 -2.57 -0.17
N ILE A 83 -10.58 -3.53 0.74
CA ILE A 83 -10.91 -4.93 0.44
C ILE A 83 -12.16 -5.24 1.23
N GLY A 84 -13.18 -5.74 0.54
CA GLY A 84 -14.47 -6.06 1.11
C GLY A 84 -14.96 -7.44 0.69
N PHE A 85 -15.63 -8.10 1.60
CA PHE A 85 -16.41 -9.30 1.35
C PHE A 85 -17.76 -9.14 2.06
N ASP A 86 -18.83 -9.27 1.32
CA ASP A 86 -20.19 -9.15 1.83
C ASP A 86 -20.99 -10.38 1.39
N ASP A 87 -21.23 -11.26 2.36
CA ASP A 87 -22.13 -12.39 2.21
C ASP A 87 -23.17 -12.34 3.34
N LYS A 88 -24.22 -13.14 3.23
CA LYS A 88 -25.33 -13.15 4.19
C LYS A 88 -24.92 -13.36 5.64
N GLU A 89 -23.83 -14.08 5.86
CA GLU A 89 -23.33 -14.46 7.18
C GLU A 89 -22.09 -13.66 7.59
N LEU A 90 -21.22 -13.26 6.64
CA LEU A 90 -19.94 -12.60 6.91
C LEU A 90 -19.82 -11.27 6.16
N LEU A 91 -19.68 -10.21 6.91
CA LEU A 91 -19.30 -8.90 6.40
C LEU A 91 -17.88 -8.59 6.87
N TYR A 92 -16.97 -8.43 5.92
CA TYR A 92 -15.60 -8.02 6.17
C TYR A 92 -15.23 -6.81 5.35
N ALA A 93 -14.69 -5.80 5.97
CA ALA A 93 -14.18 -4.62 5.29
C ALA A 93 -12.87 -4.16 5.90
N GLU A 94 -11.85 -4.05 5.05
CA GLU A 94 -10.56 -3.46 5.39
C GLU A 94 -10.33 -2.22 4.55
N ASN A 95 -10.08 -1.10 5.21
CA ASN A 95 -9.71 0.16 4.57
C ASN A 95 -8.29 0.52 4.96
N LYS A 96 -7.50 0.97 4.00
CA LYS A 96 -6.14 1.45 4.20
C LYS A 96 -5.98 2.81 3.55
N LEU A 97 -5.39 3.75 4.29
CA LEU A 97 -5.00 5.07 3.82
C LEU A 97 -3.48 5.18 3.91
N ASN A 98 -2.84 5.53 2.83
CA ASN A 98 -1.40 5.75 2.76
C ASN A 98 -1.08 7.20 2.44
N PHE A 99 -0.13 7.76 3.18
CA PHE A 99 0.49 9.05 2.90
C PHE A 99 1.97 8.83 2.67
N ALA A 100 2.43 9.13 1.47
CA ALA A 100 3.79 8.85 1.07
C ALA A 100 4.55 10.12 0.68
N VAL A 101 5.83 10.14 1.02
CA VAL A 101 6.79 11.16 0.57
C VAL A 101 7.97 10.46 -0.08
N GLY A 102 8.38 10.96 -1.24
CA GLY A 102 9.58 10.53 -1.93
C GLY A 102 10.56 11.68 -2.10
N ILE A 103 11.86 11.39 -1.94
CA ILE A 103 12.95 12.36 -2.04
C ILE A 103 14.07 11.75 -2.87
N GLN A 104 14.56 12.50 -3.87
CA GLN A 104 15.70 12.14 -4.71
C GLN A 104 16.85 13.12 -4.51
N PRO A 105 17.70 12.96 -3.47
CA PRO A 105 18.81 13.88 -3.21
C PRO A 105 19.87 13.84 -4.31
N HIS A 106 20.03 12.72 -4.98
CA HIS A 106 20.97 12.50 -6.06
C HIS A 106 20.35 11.68 -7.18
N ARG A 107 20.81 11.86 -8.41
CA ARG A 107 20.27 11.14 -9.59
C ARG A 107 20.30 9.62 -9.48
N MET A 108 21.23 9.09 -8.69
CA MET A 108 21.41 7.64 -8.50
C MET A 108 20.58 7.09 -7.34
N PHE A 109 20.12 7.94 -6.40
CA PHE A 109 19.49 7.48 -5.16
C PHE A 109 18.18 8.18 -4.93
N SER A 110 17.16 7.42 -4.62
CA SER A 110 15.86 7.92 -4.22
C SER A 110 15.36 7.15 -2.99
N PHE A 111 14.79 7.88 -2.05
CA PHE A 111 14.23 7.35 -0.81
C PHE A 111 12.76 7.68 -0.74
N GLY A 112 12.01 6.82 -0.09
CA GLY A 112 10.61 7.06 0.15
C GLY A 112 10.18 6.55 1.52
N PHE A 113 9.15 7.17 2.05
CA PHE A 113 8.53 6.79 3.30
C PHE A 113 7.02 6.88 3.16
N THR A 114 6.31 5.90 3.71
CA THR A 114 4.85 5.85 3.76
C THR A 114 4.36 5.69 5.19
N LEU A 115 3.41 6.52 5.58
CA LEU A 115 2.59 6.34 6.78
C LEU A 115 1.29 5.67 6.35
N LYS A 116 0.96 4.54 6.99
CA LYS A 116 -0.27 3.78 6.75
C LYS A 116 -1.22 3.90 7.92
N TYR A 117 -2.50 4.08 7.63
CA TYR A 117 -3.58 3.97 8.60
C TYR A 117 -4.55 2.87 8.14
N LEU A 118 -4.62 1.80 8.93
CA LEU A 118 -5.48 0.65 8.68
C LEU A 118 -6.74 0.73 9.54
N MET A 119 -7.86 0.35 8.95
CA MET A 119 -9.15 0.22 9.63
C MET A 119 -9.79 -1.09 9.17
N ARG A 120 -10.19 -1.93 10.13
CA ARG A 120 -10.90 -3.19 9.86
C ARG A 120 -12.24 -3.19 10.58
N ASP A 121 -13.23 -3.72 9.90
CA ASP A 121 -14.57 -3.98 10.46
C ASP A 121 -14.96 -5.42 10.08
N MET A 122 -15.37 -6.21 11.08
CA MET A 122 -15.77 -7.59 10.88
C MET A 122 -17.09 -7.85 11.62
N GLN A 123 -18.06 -8.38 10.89
CA GLN A 123 -19.35 -8.81 11.44
C GLN A 123 -19.66 -10.22 10.96
N LEU A 124 -20.15 -11.05 11.84
CA LEU A 124 -20.60 -12.41 11.55
C LEU A 124 -22.01 -12.59 12.13
N ASP A 125 -22.96 -13.08 11.33
CA ASP A 125 -24.37 -13.25 11.70
C ASP A 125 -24.99 -11.99 12.34
N GLY A 126 -24.67 -10.80 11.81
CA GLY A 126 -25.15 -9.53 12.36
C GLY A 126 -24.52 -9.12 13.69
N THR A 127 -23.61 -9.92 14.24
CA THR A 127 -22.86 -9.61 15.46
C THR A 127 -21.51 -8.99 15.08
N SER A 128 -21.24 -7.79 15.58
CA SER A 128 -19.95 -7.11 15.36
C SER A 128 -18.86 -7.77 16.22
N TYR A 129 -17.84 -8.32 15.59
CA TYR A 129 -16.66 -8.90 16.25
C TYR A 129 -15.57 -7.86 16.52
N GLY A 130 -15.82 -6.61 16.16
CA GLY A 130 -14.99 -5.49 16.55
C GLY A 130 -14.53 -4.65 15.36
N LYS A 131 -14.29 -3.39 15.69
CA LYS A 131 -13.59 -2.43 14.83
C LYS A 131 -12.19 -2.28 15.34
N SER A 132 -11.23 -2.41 14.46
CA SER A 132 -9.83 -2.24 14.80
C SER A 132 -9.16 -1.20 13.91
N SER A 133 -8.16 -0.53 14.44
CA SER A 133 -7.35 0.41 13.68
C SER A 133 -5.90 0.33 14.10
N GLY A 134 -5.00 0.66 13.18
CA GLY A 134 -3.58 0.62 13.43
C GLY A 134 -2.81 1.60 12.54
N LEU A 135 -1.61 1.95 12.99
CA LEU A 135 -0.65 2.73 12.23
C LEU A 135 0.53 1.84 11.84
N GLY A 136 0.95 1.96 10.60
CA GLY A 136 2.11 1.27 10.05
C GLY A 136 3.01 2.22 9.27
N TYR A 137 4.24 1.77 9.01
CA TYR A 137 5.24 2.54 8.30
C TYR A 137 5.94 1.67 7.27
N ASP A 138 6.15 2.23 6.08
CA ASP A 138 6.97 1.61 5.04
C ASP A 138 8.11 2.53 4.65
N ALA A 139 9.20 1.94 4.17
CA ALA A 139 10.29 2.67 3.57
C ALA A 139 10.67 2.07 2.22
N GLY A 140 11.18 2.90 1.35
CA GLY A 140 11.63 2.50 0.03
C GLY A 140 12.98 3.07 -0.33
N LEU A 141 13.71 2.32 -1.15
CA LEU A 141 14.97 2.74 -1.75
C LEU A 141 14.96 2.37 -3.23
N LEU A 142 15.36 3.32 -4.07
CA LEU A 142 15.70 3.07 -5.47
C LEU A 142 17.14 3.50 -5.73
N ILE A 143 17.90 2.65 -6.40
CA ILE A 143 19.26 2.92 -6.83
C ILE A 143 19.31 2.74 -8.34
N GLN A 144 19.77 3.75 -9.07
CA GLN A 144 19.95 3.72 -10.51
C GLN A 144 21.42 3.97 -10.88
N PRO A 145 22.29 2.95 -10.79
CA PRO A 145 23.71 3.11 -11.06
C PRO A 145 24.00 3.34 -12.55
N LEU A 146 23.14 2.83 -13.43
CA LEU A 146 23.25 2.98 -14.88
C LEU A 146 21.88 3.40 -15.45
N LYS A 147 21.85 4.00 -16.64
CA LYS A 147 20.62 4.46 -17.30
C LYS A 147 19.59 3.33 -17.50
N ASN A 148 20.06 2.11 -17.67
CA ASN A 148 19.26 0.92 -17.97
C ASN A 148 19.20 -0.09 -16.82
N LEU A 149 19.72 0.26 -15.63
CA LEU A 149 19.69 -0.60 -14.46
C LEU A 149 19.11 0.15 -13.27
N LYS A 150 17.99 -0.34 -12.75
CA LYS A 150 17.38 0.09 -11.49
C LYS A 150 17.34 -1.06 -10.50
N LEU A 151 17.69 -0.80 -9.26
CA LEU A 151 17.56 -1.70 -8.13
C LEU A 151 16.57 -1.07 -7.16
N GLY A 152 15.58 -1.83 -6.71
CA GLY A 152 14.56 -1.38 -5.77
C GLY A 152 14.56 -2.26 -4.52
N LEU A 153 14.43 -1.63 -3.36
CA LEU A 153 14.19 -2.27 -2.08
C LEU A 153 12.95 -1.62 -1.44
N GLY A 154 12.02 -2.46 -1.02
CA GLY A 154 10.87 -2.06 -0.23
C GLY A 154 10.92 -2.73 1.14
N LEU A 155 10.70 -1.96 2.19
CA LEU A 155 10.58 -2.43 3.56
C LEU A 155 9.18 -2.05 4.03
N TYR A 156 8.41 -3.06 4.42
CA TYR A 156 7.00 -2.89 4.75
C TYR A 156 6.75 -3.22 6.21
N ASP A 157 5.78 -2.53 6.80
CA ASP A 157 5.35 -2.72 8.20
C ASP A 157 6.51 -2.62 9.20
N LEU A 158 7.34 -1.59 9.03
CA LEU A 158 8.47 -1.33 9.90
C LEU A 158 8.02 -1.16 11.35
N GLY A 159 8.60 -1.95 12.24
CA GLY A 159 8.27 -1.95 13.67
C GLY A 159 7.04 -2.78 14.03
N GLY A 160 6.40 -3.44 13.05
CA GLY A 160 5.17 -4.19 13.22
C GLY A 160 3.94 -3.27 13.38
N THR A 161 2.97 -3.42 12.49
CA THR A 161 1.70 -2.68 12.59
C THR A 161 0.84 -3.31 13.67
N SER A 162 0.66 -2.65 14.80
CA SER A 162 -0.25 -3.10 15.85
C SER A 162 -1.65 -2.63 15.54
N VAL A 163 -2.56 -3.57 15.40
CA VAL A 163 -3.98 -3.32 15.22
C VAL A 163 -4.68 -3.62 16.54
N SER A 164 -5.26 -2.59 17.15
CA SER A 164 -5.95 -2.73 18.44
C SER A 164 -7.45 -2.91 18.22
N TYR A 165 -7.98 -4.00 18.71
CA TYR A 165 -9.42 -4.22 18.78
C TYR A 165 -10.00 -3.51 20.01
N LYS A 166 -11.21 -3.00 19.88
CA LYS A 166 -11.91 -2.30 20.97
C LYS A 166 -12.09 -3.18 22.23
N ASP A 167 -11.95 -4.49 22.08
CA ASP A 167 -12.13 -5.52 23.11
C ASP A 167 -10.79 -6.02 23.73
N LYS A 168 -9.74 -5.20 23.74
CA LYS A 168 -8.44 -5.45 24.40
C LYS A 168 -7.54 -6.53 23.81
N THR A 169 -7.85 -7.11 22.69
CA THR A 169 -6.94 -8.02 21.98
C THR A 169 -6.11 -7.20 20.98
N THR A 170 -4.79 -7.24 21.11
CA THR A 170 -3.88 -6.59 20.17
C THR A 170 -3.28 -7.61 19.24
N GLU A 171 -3.47 -7.44 17.94
CA GLU A 171 -2.80 -8.22 16.91
C GLU A 171 -1.67 -7.40 16.31
N THR A 172 -0.48 -7.97 16.23
CA THR A 172 0.68 -7.30 15.65
C THR A 172 0.97 -7.92 14.28
N ILE A 173 0.94 -7.09 13.25
CA ILE A 173 1.37 -7.46 11.91
C ILE A 173 2.90 -7.32 11.88
N LEU A 174 3.60 -8.42 11.67
CA LEU A 174 5.05 -8.44 11.61
C LEU A 174 5.53 -7.84 10.28
N GLY A 175 6.52 -6.97 10.35
CA GLY A 175 7.14 -6.35 9.19
C GLY A 175 7.91 -7.36 8.33
N GLN A 176 8.03 -7.04 7.04
CA GLN A 176 8.75 -7.83 6.05
C GLN A 176 9.80 -6.98 5.32
N ALA A 177 10.90 -7.61 4.98
CA ALA A 177 11.97 -7.08 4.14
C ALA A 177 12.07 -7.90 2.85
#